data_a8ae81a55c11b9c001d9d82a829afc39
#
_entry.id   a8ae81a55c11b9c001d9d82a829afc39
#
_cell.length_a   1.000
_cell.length_b   1.000
_cell.length_c   1.000
_cell.angle_alpha   90.00
_cell.angle_beta   90.00
_cell.angle_gamma   90.00
#
_symmetry.space_group_name_H-M   'P 1'
#
loop_
_entity.id
_entity.type
_entity.pdbx_description
1 polymer ?
#
loop_
_entity_poly.entity_id
_entity_poly.type
_entity_poly.pdbx_seq_one_letter_code
_entity_poly.pdbx_strand_id
1 'polypeptide(L)'
;RGLVGSEMCIRDRLTAASVAEAVSSDADETALNHALLIATGLNFSQYVNRVRLILAMSYFLYDSLPFDYVSSISGFHMSITFFRRFKALTGMTPQGYLNDMLSDGKDGRVYRGMILSETLISAISYLYENMSEPIDAEKIAHDLYTSENILRVQLKTRLNSSYKQILSMFRVRYAEALLTTTELPTVDIAMETGFGSDRTMGRVFYALNKMSPGEFRKQRGQGRKQHG
;
A
#
# COMPACT_ATOMS: atom_id res chain seq x y z
N ARG A 1 -0.08 20.44 14.26
CA ARG A 1 -0.71 19.41 15.11
C ARG A 1 -1.18 18.33 14.14
N GLY A 2 -0.53 17.39 13.87
CA GLY A 2 -0.01 16.17 14.31
C GLY A 2 -0.64 15.02 13.57
N LEU A 3 -0.03 14.57 12.46
CA LEU A 3 -0.32 13.32 11.72
C LEU A 3 -0.07 12.03 12.54
N VAL A 4 0.32 12.13 13.78
CA VAL A 4 0.40 11.01 14.75
C VAL A 4 -0.98 10.38 15.04
N GLY A 5 -2.08 11.05 14.67
CA GLY A 5 -3.43 10.51 14.85
C GLY A 5 -3.89 9.54 13.78
N SER A 6 -3.36 9.60 12.54
CA SER A 6 -3.84 8.76 11.43
C SER A 6 -3.26 7.35 11.43
N GLU A 7 -2.01 7.17 11.83
CA GLU A 7 -1.41 5.83 11.99
C GLU A 7 -2.10 5.00 13.08
N MET A 8 -2.54 5.68 14.16
CA MET A 8 -3.28 5.04 15.25
C MET A 8 -4.69 4.60 14.81
N CYS A 9 -5.31 5.30 13.84
CA CYS A 9 -6.65 4.96 13.35
C CYS A 9 -6.68 3.67 12.51
N ILE A 10 -5.68 3.42 11.69
CA ILE A 10 -5.60 2.17 10.89
C ILE A 10 -5.27 0.98 11.80
N ARG A 11 -4.47 1.20 12.85
CA ARG A 11 -4.07 0.14 13.80
C ARG A 11 -5.20 -0.29 14.71
N ASP A 12 -5.87 0.64 15.41
CA ASP A 12 -6.63 0.28 16.61
C ASP A 12 -8.14 0.51 16.54
N ARG A 13 -8.66 1.35 15.64
CA ARG A 13 -10.07 1.80 15.70
C ARG A 13 -10.79 1.92 14.35
N LEU A 14 -10.30 1.31 13.29
CA LEU A 14 -11.03 1.35 12.02
C LEU A 14 -12.26 0.46 12.12
N THR A 15 -13.41 1.05 12.40
CA THR A 15 -14.72 0.39 12.39
C THR A 15 -15.49 0.79 11.15
N ALA A 16 -16.46 -0.05 10.74
CA ALA A 16 -17.33 0.29 9.62
C ALA A 16 -18.10 1.60 9.90
N ALA A 17 -18.53 1.83 11.14
CA ALA A 17 -19.20 3.04 11.54
C ALA A 17 -18.31 4.29 11.38
N SER A 18 -17.04 4.24 11.85
CA SER A 18 -16.12 5.37 11.73
C SER A 18 -15.76 5.72 10.29
N VAL A 19 -15.71 4.72 9.41
CA VAL A 19 -15.45 4.94 7.97
C VAL A 19 -16.70 5.46 7.28
N ALA A 20 -17.88 4.94 7.59
CA ALA A 20 -19.13 5.43 7.04
C ALA A 20 -19.32 6.91 7.36
N GLU A 21 -19.14 7.30 8.62
CA GLU A 21 -19.20 8.70 9.07
C GLU A 21 -18.20 9.60 8.33
N ALA A 22 -16.98 9.11 8.09
CA ALA A 22 -15.94 9.87 7.38
C ALA A 22 -16.21 10.01 5.87
N VAL A 23 -16.94 9.07 5.26
CA VAL A 23 -17.29 9.09 3.82
C VAL A 23 -18.47 9.98 3.54
N SER A 24 -19.53 9.93 4.38
CA SER A 24 -20.72 10.75 4.22
C SER A 24 -21.48 10.82 5.54
N SER A 25 -22.02 11.99 5.88
CA SER A 25 -22.88 12.17 7.05
C SER A 25 -24.15 11.32 7.02
N ASP A 26 -24.57 10.87 5.85
CA ASP A 26 -25.77 10.06 5.63
C ASP A 26 -25.47 8.57 5.43
N ALA A 27 -24.18 8.17 5.42
CA ALA A 27 -23.77 6.79 5.27
C ALA A 27 -23.78 6.08 6.63
N ASP A 28 -24.52 4.99 6.72
CA ASP A 28 -24.46 4.09 7.87
C ASP A 28 -23.52 2.89 7.62
N GLU A 29 -23.24 2.15 8.66
CA GLU A 29 -22.42 0.93 8.59
C GLU A 29 -23.00 -0.11 7.62
N THR A 30 -24.31 -0.21 7.53
CA THR A 30 -25.03 -1.17 6.68
C THR A 30 -24.85 -0.81 5.22
N ALA A 31 -25.00 0.46 4.86
CA ALA A 31 -24.79 0.96 3.51
C ALA A 31 -23.34 0.76 3.07
N LEU A 32 -22.37 1.06 3.95
CA LEU A 32 -20.95 0.81 3.66
C LEU A 32 -20.66 -0.68 3.43
N ASN A 33 -21.15 -1.55 4.30
CA ASN A 33 -20.97 -3.01 4.15
C ASN A 33 -21.61 -3.51 2.85
N HIS A 34 -22.80 -3.05 2.49
CA HIS A 34 -23.48 -3.42 1.27
C HIS A 34 -22.72 -2.94 0.03
N ALA A 35 -22.25 -1.70 0.03
CA ALA A 35 -21.47 -1.16 -1.07
C ALA A 35 -20.13 -1.93 -1.26
N LEU A 36 -19.44 -2.26 -0.17
CA LEU A 36 -18.22 -3.06 -0.21
C LEU A 36 -18.48 -4.48 -0.71
N LEU A 37 -19.57 -5.11 -0.27
CA LEU A 37 -19.94 -6.45 -0.70
C LEU A 37 -20.23 -6.49 -2.21
N ILE A 38 -20.96 -5.51 -2.74
CA ILE A 38 -21.22 -5.38 -4.18
C ILE A 38 -19.91 -5.13 -4.94
N ALA A 39 -19.07 -4.22 -4.45
CA ALA A 39 -17.87 -3.80 -5.16
C ALA A 39 -16.74 -4.83 -5.12
N THR A 40 -16.59 -5.57 -4.03
CA THR A 40 -15.42 -6.40 -3.76
C THR A 40 -15.73 -7.86 -3.43
N GLY A 41 -17.00 -8.20 -3.19
CA GLY A 41 -17.43 -9.50 -2.65
C GLY A 41 -17.08 -9.69 -1.16
N LEU A 42 -16.62 -8.64 -0.47
CA LEU A 42 -16.16 -8.70 0.92
C LEU A 42 -16.92 -7.70 1.78
N ASN A 43 -17.29 -8.10 2.99
CA ASN A 43 -17.76 -7.14 3.97
C ASN A 43 -16.58 -6.30 4.51
N PHE A 44 -16.88 -5.23 5.25
CA PHE A 44 -15.88 -4.30 5.77
C PHE A 44 -14.75 -5.01 6.55
N SER A 45 -15.10 -5.89 7.48
CA SER A 45 -14.10 -6.62 8.28
C SER A 45 -13.19 -7.52 7.42
N GLN A 46 -13.77 -8.18 6.43
CA GLN A 46 -13.02 -9.02 5.49
C GLN A 46 -12.09 -8.16 4.62
N TYR A 47 -12.60 -7.04 4.13
CA TYR A 47 -11.83 -6.10 3.31
C TYR A 47 -10.63 -5.52 4.08
N VAL A 48 -10.87 -4.99 5.29
CA VAL A 48 -9.81 -4.45 6.15
C VAL A 48 -8.76 -5.52 6.48
N ASN A 49 -9.19 -6.73 6.82
CA ASN A 49 -8.25 -7.82 7.09
C ASN A 49 -7.43 -8.20 5.85
N ARG A 50 -8.03 -8.16 4.66
CA ARG A 50 -7.31 -8.41 3.40
C ARG A 50 -6.26 -7.33 3.14
N VAL A 51 -6.60 -6.07 3.35
CA VAL A 51 -5.64 -4.94 3.23
C VAL A 51 -4.50 -5.09 4.23
N ARG A 52 -4.81 -5.40 5.49
CA ARG A 52 -3.80 -5.65 6.53
C ARG A 52 -2.86 -6.81 6.17
N LEU A 53 -3.36 -7.88 5.57
CA LEU A 53 -2.54 -9.00 5.13
C LEU A 53 -1.65 -8.65 3.94
N ILE A 54 -2.15 -7.86 2.98
CA ILE A 54 -1.34 -7.35 1.86
C ILE A 54 -0.21 -6.45 2.40
N LEU A 55 -0.52 -5.60 3.37
CA LEU A 55 0.48 -4.77 4.04
C LEU A 55 1.52 -5.65 4.77
N ALA A 56 1.08 -6.67 5.50
CA ALA A 56 1.98 -7.62 6.15
C ALA A 56 2.92 -8.32 5.15
N MET A 57 2.39 -8.73 3.98
CA MET A 57 3.21 -9.33 2.93
C MET A 57 4.30 -8.38 2.41
N SER A 58 4.03 -7.07 2.33
CA SER A 58 5.05 -6.10 1.94
C SER A 58 6.18 -6.00 2.97
N TYR A 59 5.89 -6.23 4.24
CA TYR A 59 6.91 -6.26 5.30
C TYR A 59 7.78 -7.54 5.27
N PHE A 60 7.32 -8.63 4.64
CA PHE A 60 8.14 -9.83 4.45
C PHE A 60 9.30 -9.65 3.47
N LEU A 61 9.26 -8.59 2.67
CA LEU A 61 10.41 -8.17 1.87
C LEU A 61 11.61 -7.72 2.75
N TYR A 62 11.37 -7.54 4.04
CA TYR A 62 12.32 -7.10 5.03
C TYR A 62 12.69 -8.26 5.95
N ASP A 63 13.75 -8.97 5.63
CA ASP A 63 14.18 -10.29 6.11
C ASP A 63 14.43 -10.40 7.64
N SER A 64 14.29 -9.32 8.40
CA SER A 64 14.64 -9.31 9.83
C SER A 64 13.50 -9.00 10.79
N LEU A 65 12.29 -8.75 10.27
CA LEU A 65 11.18 -8.39 11.15
C LEU A 65 10.51 -9.65 11.72
N PRO A 66 10.44 -9.81 13.06
CA PRO A 66 9.70 -10.90 13.68
C PRO A 66 8.23 -10.86 13.24
N PHE A 67 7.62 -12.03 13.02
CA PHE A 67 6.21 -12.09 12.58
C PHE A 67 5.24 -11.47 13.60
N ASP A 68 5.54 -11.51 14.89
CA ASP A 68 4.74 -10.85 15.91
C ASP A 68 4.77 -9.32 15.73
N TYR A 69 5.94 -8.78 15.40
CA TYR A 69 6.08 -7.36 15.08
C TYR A 69 5.34 -7.01 13.79
N VAL A 70 5.53 -7.79 12.70
CA VAL A 70 4.79 -7.60 11.45
C VAL A 70 3.28 -7.67 11.67
N SER A 71 2.82 -8.63 12.46
CA SER A 71 1.41 -8.75 12.86
C SER A 71 0.90 -7.46 13.51
N SER A 72 1.65 -6.95 14.48
CA SER A 72 1.29 -5.73 15.24
C SER A 72 1.24 -4.50 14.34
N ILE A 73 2.30 -4.23 13.55
CA ILE A 73 2.36 -3.04 12.68
C ILE A 73 1.36 -3.11 11.51
N SER A 74 0.91 -4.31 11.15
CA SER A 74 -0.15 -4.51 10.16
C SER A 74 -1.56 -4.40 10.75
N GLY A 75 -1.68 -4.06 12.03
CA GLY A 75 -2.96 -3.81 12.71
C GLY A 75 -3.68 -5.07 13.22
N PHE A 76 -2.97 -6.17 13.45
CA PHE A 76 -3.52 -7.33 14.15
C PHE A 76 -3.16 -7.28 15.64
N HIS A 77 -4.18 -7.29 16.50
CA HIS A 77 -3.97 -7.29 17.97
C HIS A 77 -3.37 -8.60 18.51
N MET A 78 -3.58 -9.71 17.79
CA MET A 78 -3.11 -11.02 18.19
C MET A 78 -2.44 -11.74 17.03
N SER A 79 -1.21 -12.17 17.21
CA SER A 79 -0.44 -12.90 16.20
C SER A 79 -1.15 -14.16 15.73
N ILE A 80 -1.84 -14.89 16.62
CA ILE A 80 -2.61 -16.09 16.25
C ILE A 80 -3.71 -15.78 15.22
N THR A 81 -4.36 -14.60 15.32
CA THR A 81 -5.36 -14.17 14.34
C THR A 81 -4.72 -13.85 13.00
N PHE A 82 -3.57 -13.21 13.02
CA PHE A 82 -2.75 -12.95 11.83
C PHE A 82 -2.37 -14.27 11.13
N PHE A 83 -1.75 -15.20 11.84
CA PHE A 83 -1.32 -16.50 11.28
C PHE A 83 -2.47 -17.26 10.63
N ARG A 84 -3.61 -17.34 11.33
CA ARG A 84 -4.81 -18.04 10.83
C ARG A 84 -5.36 -17.39 9.57
N ARG A 85 -5.51 -16.04 9.55
CA ARG A 85 -6.03 -15.30 8.39
C ARG A 85 -5.05 -15.31 7.23
N PHE A 86 -3.75 -15.22 7.52
CA PHE A 86 -2.72 -15.31 6.51
C PHE A 86 -2.77 -16.66 5.78
N LYS A 87 -2.83 -17.76 6.54
CA LYS A 87 -2.96 -19.10 5.96
C LYS A 87 -4.26 -19.27 5.17
N ALA A 88 -5.36 -18.71 5.65
CA ALA A 88 -6.64 -18.75 4.93
C ALA A 88 -6.61 -17.98 3.60
N LEU A 89 -5.85 -16.89 3.50
CA LEU A 89 -5.72 -16.10 2.28
C LEU A 89 -4.73 -16.72 1.28
N THR A 90 -3.58 -17.20 1.77
CA THR A 90 -2.45 -17.61 0.90
C THR A 90 -2.33 -19.12 0.74
N GLY A 91 -3.02 -19.91 1.55
CA GLY A 91 -2.83 -21.36 1.65
C GLY A 91 -1.61 -21.77 2.49
N MET A 92 -0.74 -20.84 2.86
CA MET A 92 0.56 -21.09 3.51
C MET A 92 0.66 -20.39 4.86
N THR A 93 1.57 -20.87 5.71
CA THR A 93 1.98 -20.09 6.89
C THR A 93 2.84 -18.90 6.44
N PRO A 94 2.95 -17.82 7.24
CA PRO A 94 3.84 -16.70 6.94
C PRO A 94 5.29 -17.15 6.67
N GLN A 95 5.81 -18.10 7.46
CA GLN A 95 7.14 -18.66 7.24
C GLN A 95 7.24 -19.48 5.95
N GLY A 96 6.23 -20.29 5.65
CA GLY A 96 6.17 -21.06 4.40
C GLY A 96 6.12 -20.14 3.18
N TYR A 97 5.31 -19.09 3.24
CA TYR A 97 5.21 -18.08 2.18
C TYR A 97 6.53 -17.33 1.97
N LEU A 98 7.20 -16.93 3.06
CA LEU A 98 8.51 -16.28 2.97
C LEU A 98 9.56 -17.22 2.35
N ASN A 99 9.58 -18.50 2.76
CA ASN A 99 10.50 -19.49 2.21
C ASN A 99 10.24 -19.73 0.71
N ASP A 100 8.98 -19.76 0.29
CA ASP A 100 8.57 -19.93 -1.10
C ASP A 100 9.04 -18.72 -1.94
N MET A 101 8.77 -17.50 -1.48
CA MET A 101 9.27 -16.27 -2.12
C MET A 101 10.80 -16.25 -2.27
N LEU A 102 11.52 -16.79 -1.28
CA LEU A 102 12.99 -16.84 -1.30
C LEU A 102 13.53 -17.95 -2.21
N SER A 103 12.74 -19.02 -2.47
CA SER A 103 13.12 -20.15 -3.30
C SER A 103 12.89 -19.89 -4.80
N ASP A 104 11.86 -19.13 -5.14
CA ASP A 104 11.42 -18.89 -6.53
C ASP A 104 12.24 -17.80 -7.24
N GLY A 105 12.99 -17.00 -6.50
CA GLY A 105 13.85 -15.95 -7.03
C GLY A 105 15.29 -16.39 -7.27
N LYS A 106 15.65 -16.71 -8.51
CA LYS A 106 17.08 -16.75 -8.92
C LYS A 106 17.81 -15.41 -8.66
N ASP A 107 17.08 -14.34 -8.37
CA ASP A 107 17.54 -13.03 -7.93
C ASP A 107 17.25 -12.74 -6.44
N GLY A 108 16.74 -13.69 -5.66
CA GLY A 108 16.40 -13.54 -4.23
C GLY A 108 17.58 -13.25 -3.30
N ARG A 109 18.78 -13.00 -3.84
CA ARG A 109 19.96 -12.58 -3.08
C ARG A 109 19.92 -11.11 -2.63
N VAL A 110 18.99 -10.30 -3.15
CA VAL A 110 18.99 -8.86 -2.90
C VAL A 110 18.39 -8.50 -1.53
N TYR A 111 17.53 -9.35 -0.97
CA TYR A 111 16.81 -9.02 0.26
C TYR A 111 17.29 -9.78 1.51
N ARG A 112 18.13 -10.81 1.36
CA ARG A 112 18.67 -11.57 2.48
C ARG A 112 19.72 -10.75 3.24
N GLY A 113 19.39 -10.32 4.45
CA GLY A 113 20.28 -9.55 5.33
C GLY A 113 20.11 -8.03 5.24
N MET A 114 18.99 -7.54 4.66
CA MET A 114 18.69 -6.14 4.66
C MET A 114 18.09 -5.70 5.99
N ILE A 115 18.96 -5.41 6.95
CA ILE A 115 18.56 -4.63 8.14
C ILE A 115 18.22 -3.24 7.62
N LEU A 116 16.94 -2.93 7.51
CA LEU A 116 16.54 -1.56 7.24
C LEU A 116 16.86 -0.71 8.45
N SER A 117 17.60 0.37 8.23
CA SER A 117 17.77 1.37 9.27
C SER A 117 16.40 2.00 9.57
N GLU A 118 16.21 2.43 10.80
CA GLU A 118 15.02 3.17 11.22
C GLU A 118 14.75 4.36 10.29
N THR A 119 15.80 5.07 9.88
CA THR A 119 15.73 6.16 8.89
C THR A 119 15.12 5.72 7.56
N LEU A 120 15.45 4.51 7.10
CA LEU A 120 14.92 4.02 5.82
C LEU A 120 13.46 3.62 5.91
N ILE A 121 13.07 2.99 7.02
CA ILE A 121 11.67 2.67 7.32
C ILE A 121 10.85 3.96 7.38
N SER A 122 11.33 4.95 8.15
CA SER A 122 10.68 6.25 8.26
C SER A 122 10.57 6.97 6.91
N ALA A 123 11.60 6.87 6.05
CA ALA A 123 11.56 7.46 4.72
C ALA A 123 10.50 6.80 3.81
N ILE A 124 10.37 5.48 3.86
CA ILE A 124 9.36 4.75 3.10
C ILE A 124 7.95 5.10 3.59
N SER A 125 7.74 5.13 4.91
CA SER A 125 6.47 5.53 5.52
C SER A 125 6.10 6.97 5.16
N TYR A 126 7.07 7.89 5.27
CA TYR A 126 6.88 9.29 4.89
C TYR A 126 6.44 9.43 3.42
N LEU A 127 7.11 8.73 2.50
CA LEU A 127 6.75 8.74 1.08
C LEU A 127 5.35 8.19 0.82
N TYR A 128 4.95 7.16 1.55
CA TYR A 128 3.62 6.57 1.43
C TYR A 128 2.52 7.51 1.94
N GLU A 129 2.73 8.08 3.13
CA GLU A 129 1.76 8.97 3.78
C GLU A 129 1.55 10.29 3.03
N ASN A 130 2.61 10.78 2.39
CA ASN A 130 2.59 12.06 1.70
C ASN A 130 2.60 11.91 0.17
N MET A 131 2.27 10.74 -0.38
CA MET A 131 2.44 10.46 -1.81
C MET A 131 1.61 11.37 -2.73
N SER A 132 0.50 11.92 -2.26
CA SER A 132 -0.34 12.85 -3.02
C SER A 132 0.21 14.28 -3.05
N GLU A 133 1.16 14.60 -2.17
CA GLU A 133 1.74 15.92 -2.04
C GLU A 133 2.99 16.12 -2.91
N PRO A 134 3.35 17.38 -3.24
CA PRO A 134 4.66 17.67 -3.80
C PRO A 134 5.76 17.38 -2.77
N ILE A 135 6.63 16.41 -3.08
CA ILE A 135 7.71 15.98 -2.21
C ILE A 135 9.04 16.08 -2.95
N ASP A 136 10.05 16.68 -2.30
CA ASP A 136 11.44 16.64 -2.73
C ASP A 136 12.34 16.00 -1.66
N ALA A 137 13.61 15.78 -2.01
CA ALA A 137 14.55 15.11 -1.14
C ALA A 137 14.94 15.96 0.08
N GLU A 138 14.94 17.27 -0.07
CA GLU A 138 15.27 18.24 0.99
C GLU A 138 14.20 18.18 2.08
N LYS A 139 12.91 18.22 1.68
CA LYS A 139 11.78 18.14 2.61
C LYS A 139 11.78 16.80 3.36
N ILE A 140 12.00 15.68 2.67
CA ILE A 140 12.07 14.36 3.31
C ILE A 140 13.20 14.33 4.34
N ALA A 141 14.39 14.80 3.95
CA ALA A 141 15.56 14.80 4.81
C ALA A 141 15.37 15.69 6.03
N HIS A 142 14.82 16.89 5.84
CA HIS A 142 14.48 17.82 6.91
C HIS A 142 13.51 17.20 7.93
N ASP A 143 12.39 16.68 7.45
CA ASP A 143 11.32 16.16 8.31
C ASP A 143 11.73 14.87 9.04
N LEU A 144 12.68 14.12 8.49
CA LEU A 144 13.25 12.91 9.10
C LEU A 144 14.55 13.16 9.89
N TYR A 145 14.93 14.42 10.09
CA TYR A 145 16.17 14.80 10.80
C TYR A 145 17.42 14.09 10.27
N THR A 146 17.52 13.97 8.94
CA THR A 146 18.65 13.34 8.24
C THR A 146 19.16 14.26 7.13
N SER A 147 20.19 13.84 6.39
CA SER A 147 20.65 14.56 5.20
C SER A 147 20.19 13.89 3.91
N GLU A 148 19.98 14.68 2.84
CA GLU A 148 19.64 14.15 1.52
C GLU A 148 20.64 13.10 1.03
N ASN A 149 21.93 13.30 1.34
CA ASN A 149 22.96 12.35 0.93
C ASN A 149 22.81 11.00 1.64
N ILE A 150 22.55 11.01 2.96
CA ILE A 150 22.28 9.77 3.72
C ILE A 150 21.05 9.08 3.18
N LEU A 151 19.95 9.82 2.99
CA LEU A 151 18.71 9.30 2.42
C LEU A 151 18.95 8.66 1.04
N ARG A 152 19.63 9.39 0.14
CA ARG A 152 19.95 8.90 -1.21
C ARG A 152 20.81 7.65 -1.19
N VAL A 153 21.86 7.63 -0.37
CA VAL A 153 22.77 6.49 -0.25
C VAL A 153 22.01 5.28 0.29
N GLN A 154 21.22 5.43 1.35
CA GLN A 154 20.47 4.32 1.93
C GLN A 154 19.43 3.75 0.96
N LEU A 155 18.63 4.60 0.32
CA LEU A 155 17.64 4.16 -0.67
C LEU A 155 18.33 3.43 -1.84
N LYS A 156 19.45 3.95 -2.33
CA LYS A 156 20.19 3.35 -3.44
C LYS A 156 20.85 2.03 -3.06
N THR A 157 21.53 1.98 -1.93
CA THR A 157 22.30 0.79 -1.50
C THR A 157 21.40 -0.33 -0.98
N ARG A 158 20.28 0.01 -0.34
CA ARG A 158 19.39 -0.94 0.30
C ARG A 158 18.23 -1.38 -0.59
N LEU A 159 17.66 -0.47 -1.38
CA LEU A 159 16.49 -0.73 -2.22
C LEU A 159 16.80 -0.64 -3.72
N ASN A 160 18.04 -0.35 -4.10
CA ASN A 160 18.45 -0.06 -5.48
C ASN A 160 17.52 0.96 -6.18
N SER A 161 16.91 1.84 -5.43
CA SER A 161 15.89 2.78 -5.89
C SER A 161 16.17 4.20 -5.39
N SER A 162 15.66 5.18 -6.12
CA SER A 162 15.58 6.57 -5.64
C SER A 162 14.23 6.81 -4.98
N TYR A 163 14.14 7.87 -4.15
CA TYR A 163 12.85 8.26 -3.57
C TYR A 163 11.79 8.53 -4.64
N LYS A 164 12.17 9.12 -5.78
CA LYS A 164 11.26 9.38 -6.91
C LYS A 164 10.69 8.11 -7.51
N GLN A 165 11.49 7.04 -7.59
CA GLN A 165 11.01 5.74 -8.10
C GLN A 165 10.03 5.11 -7.13
N ILE A 166 10.33 5.14 -5.82
CA ILE A 166 9.45 4.61 -4.78
C ILE A 166 8.14 5.40 -4.72
N LEU A 167 8.22 6.73 -4.72
CA LEU A 167 7.05 7.60 -4.76
C LEU A 167 6.18 7.35 -6.00
N SER A 168 6.81 7.21 -7.17
CA SER A 168 6.10 6.90 -8.41
C SER A 168 5.38 5.55 -8.35
N MET A 169 5.99 4.56 -7.73
CA MET A 169 5.37 3.25 -7.52
C MET A 169 4.15 3.35 -6.62
N PHE A 170 4.22 4.06 -5.50
CA PHE A 170 3.07 4.27 -4.60
C PHE A 170 1.93 5.00 -5.31
N ARG A 171 2.24 6.08 -6.04
CA ARG A 171 1.26 6.84 -6.82
C ARG A 171 0.58 5.98 -7.89
N VAL A 172 1.32 5.12 -8.59
CA VAL A 172 0.73 4.20 -9.57
C VAL A 172 -0.18 3.19 -8.90
N ARG A 173 0.22 2.61 -7.75
CA ARG A 173 -0.64 1.68 -7.00
C ARG A 173 -1.93 2.34 -6.51
N TYR A 174 -1.84 3.59 -6.09
CA TYR A 174 -3.03 4.36 -5.73
C TYR A 174 -3.91 4.65 -6.95
N ALA A 175 -3.30 5.04 -8.09
CA ALA A 175 -4.05 5.21 -9.34
C ALA A 175 -4.74 3.91 -9.81
N GLU A 176 -4.08 2.76 -9.70
CA GLU A 176 -4.69 1.45 -10.00
C GLU A 176 -5.93 1.17 -9.14
N ALA A 177 -5.85 1.50 -7.85
CA ALA A 177 -6.98 1.36 -6.95
C ALA A 177 -8.14 2.26 -7.38
N LEU A 178 -7.90 3.55 -7.65
CA LEU A 178 -8.93 4.49 -8.11
C LEU A 178 -9.51 4.11 -9.48
N LEU A 179 -8.67 3.68 -10.42
CA LEU A 179 -9.12 3.20 -11.74
C LEU A 179 -10.04 1.98 -11.63
N THR A 180 -9.85 1.16 -10.60
CA THR A 180 -10.62 -0.08 -10.40
C THR A 180 -11.90 0.17 -9.60
N THR A 181 -11.89 1.13 -8.69
CA THR A 181 -12.97 1.32 -7.71
C THR A 181 -13.86 2.52 -7.99
N THR A 182 -13.43 3.43 -8.87
CA THR A 182 -14.16 4.67 -9.18
C THR A 182 -14.33 4.88 -10.68
N GLU A 183 -15.27 5.77 -11.04
CA GLU A 183 -15.45 6.25 -12.41
C GLU A 183 -14.78 7.61 -12.65
N LEU A 184 -13.91 8.05 -11.75
CA LEU A 184 -13.18 9.33 -11.89
C LEU A 184 -12.45 9.40 -13.22
N PRO A 185 -12.48 10.54 -13.92
CA PRO A 185 -11.64 10.80 -15.09
C PRO A 185 -10.15 10.60 -14.76
N THR A 186 -9.36 10.16 -15.74
CA THR A 186 -7.91 9.94 -15.53
C THR A 186 -7.18 11.20 -15.12
N VAL A 187 -7.65 12.38 -15.54
CA VAL A 187 -7.09 13.66 -15.13
C VAL A 187 -7.28 13.91 -13.63
N ASP A 188 -8.45 13.59 -13.10
CA ASP A 188 -8.74 13.76 -11.67
C ASP A 188 -7.94 12.76 -10.84
N ILE A 189 -7.81 11.50 -11.31
CA ILE A 189 -6.95 10.50 -10.69
C ILE A 189 -5.49 10.96 -10.67
N ALA A 190 -5.01 11.60 -11.74
CA ALA A 190 -3.65 12.12 -11.77
C ALA A 190 -3.40 13.23 -10.74
N MET A 191 -4.39 14.07 -10.50
CA MET A 191 -4.33 15.10 -9.45
C MET A 191 -4.38 14.46 -8.06
N GLU A 192 -5.35 13.61 -7.81
CA GLU A 192 -5.56 12.91 -6.54
C GLU A 192 -4.33 12.08 -6.10
N THR A 193 -3.69 11.45 -7.05
CA THR A 193 -2.50 10.62 -6.79
C THR A 193 -1.18 11.40 -6.80
N GLY A 194 -1.22 12.74 -6.91
CA GLY A 194 -0.05 13.60 -6.82
C GLY A 194 0.84 13.63 -8.08
N PHE A 195 0.39 13.10 -9.23
CA PHE A 195 1.14 13.23 -10.48
C PHE A 195 1.10 14.63 -11.09
N GLY A 196 0.11 15.43 -10.72
CA GLY A 196 -0.09 16.79 -11.19
C GLY A 196 -0.53 16.92 -12.66
N SER A 197 -0.48 15.84 -13.44
CA SER A 197 -1.04 15.81 -14.80
C SER A 197 -1.27 14.39 -15.30
N ASP A 198 -2.31 14.21 -16.12
CA ASP A 198 -2.64 12.95 -16.81
C ASP A 198 -1.47 12.45 -17.68
N ARG A 199 -0.76 13.35 -18.36
CA ARG A 199 0.41 13.02 -19.17
C ARG A 199 1.54 12.40 -18.33
N THR A 200 1.82 12.97 -17.16
CA THR A 200 2.86 12.45 -16.26
C THR A 200 2.46 11.11 -15.71
N MET A 201 1.21 10.99 -15.22
CA MET A 201 0.65 9.72 -14.74
C MET A 201 0.71 8.66 -15.83
N GLY A 202 0.19 8.94 -17.03
CA GLY A 202 0.15 7.98 -18.15
C GLY A 202 1.51 7.42 -18.51
N ARG A 203 2.55 8.28 -18.57
CA ARG A 203 3.92 7.86 -18.86
C ARG A 203 4.47 6.93 -17.78
N VAL A 204 4.32 7.28 -16.51
CA VAL A 204 4.84 6.49 -15.38
C VAL A 204 4.03 5.19 -15.21
N PHE A 205 2.73 5.28 -15.36
CA PHE A 205 1.82 4.13 -15.31
C PHE A 205 2.17 3.10 -16.39
N TYR A 206 2.37 3.55 -17.64
CA TYR A 206 2.78 2.68 -18.73
C TYR A 206 4.16 2.04 -18.50
N ALA A 207 5.10 2.80 -17.94
CA ALA A 207 6.42 2.27 -17.61
C ALA A 207 6.36 1.07 -16.65
N LEU A 208 5.45 1.11 -15.66
CA LEU A 208 5.28 0.06 -14.65
C LEU A 208 4.33 -1.06 -15.10
N ASN A 209 3.20 -0.72 -15.72
CA ASN A 209 2.14 -1.69 -16.02
C ASN A 209 2.13 -2.19 -17.48
N LYS A 210 2.95 -1.60 -18.36
CA LYS A 210 3.00 -1.89 -19.81
C LYS A 210 1.66 -1.68 -20.53
N MET A 211 0.77 -0.91 -19.92
CA MET A 211 -0.52 -0.48 -20.48
C MET A 211 -0.89 0.92 -19.98
N SER A 212 -1.77 1.60 -20.70
CA SER A 212 -2.28 2.90 -20.28
C SER A 212 -3.29 2.78 -19.14
N PRO A 213 -3.53 3.86 -18.35
CA PRO A 213 -4.59 3.89 -17.35
C PRO A 213 -5.98 3.52 -17.89
N GLY A 214 -6.30 3.99 -19.11
CA GLY A 214 -7.57 3.69 -19.76
C GLY A 214 -7.72 2.21 -20.14
N GLU A 215 -6.67 1.58 -20.66
CA GLU A 215 -6.63 0.15 -20.94
C GLU A 215 -6.75 -0.68 -19.67
N PHE A 216 -6.05 -0.27 -18.61
CA PHE A 216 -6.12 -0.91 -17.29
C PHE A 216 -7.54 -0.91 -16.73
N ARG A 217 -8.24 0.24 -16.79
CA ARG A 217 -9.65 0.37 -16.38
C ARG A 217 -10.55 -0.57 -17.17
N LYS A 218 -10.42 -0.59 -18.51
CA LYS A 218 -11.22 -1.47 -19.37
C LYS A 218 -11.04 -2.94 -19.06
N GLN A 219 -9.79 -3.37 -18.89
CA GLN A 219 -9.47 -4.76 -18.58
C GLN A 219 -10.07 -5.20 -17.24
N ARG A 220 -10.00 -4.36 -16.21
CA ARG A 220 -10.58 -4.64 -14.89
C ARG A 220 -12.10 -4.53 -14.87
N GLY A 221 -12.67 -3.60 -15.64
CA GLY A 221 -14.14 -3.44 -15.79
C GLY A 221 -14.82 -4.61 -16.52
N GLN A 222 -14.12 -5.27 -17.45
CA GLN A 222 -14.65 -6.46 -18.13
C GLN A 222 -14.74 -7.68 -17.21
N GLY A 223 -13.81 -7.81 -16.24
CA GLY A 223 -13.88 -8.87 -15.22
C GLY A 223 -15.08 -8.74 -14.28
N ARG A 224 -15.63 -7.54 -14.11
CA ARG A 224 -16.85 -7.30 -13.30
C ARG A 224 -18.14 -7.77 -13.97
N LYS A 225 -18.21 -7.73 -15.31
CA LYS A 225 -19.43 -8.11 -16.06
C LYS A 225 -19.59 -9.61 -16.27
N GLN A 226 -18.57 -10.42 -15.97
CA GLN A 226 -18.63 -11.88 -16.13
C GLN A 226 -19.02 -12.63 -14.85
N HIS A 227 -19.19 -11.90 -13.73
CA HIS A 227 -19.51 -12.49 -12.41
C HIS A 227 -20.74 -11.82 -11.77
N GLY A 228 -21.58 -11.15 -12.56
CA GLY A 228 -22.86 -10.56 -12.17
C GLY A 228 -24.06 -11.28 -12.78
#